data_b532bf911f9b36628fb568e3ce75c307
#
_entry.id   b532bf911f9b36628fb568e3ce75c307
#
_cell.length_a   1.000
_cell.length_b   1.000
_cell.length_c   1.000
_cell.angle_alpha   90.00
_cell.angle_beta   90.00
_cell.angle_gamma   90.00
#
_symmetry.space_group_name_H-M   'P 1'
#
loop_
_entity.id
_entity.type
_entity.pdbx_description
1 polymer ?
#
loop_
_entity_poly.entity_id
_entity_poly.type
_entity_poly.pdbx_seq_one_letter_code
_entity_poly.pdbx_strand_id
1 'polypeptide(L)'
;MINVSTGTAAVFGLDNIKMDVAPTTGYLMLGGRCVMDCAFCAQARSSQASALKLSRITWPEFDESQTLAVLAKAVERGDIRRCCLQVTVAEGYFQRTLEVIRAVRGTCNVPVDAAILPRDMAQVEELLAAGVDHIGFGLDAAGERVFQRVKGGNWAQSVSLIEDAARRFPGHVAVHLIVGLGEKEQEVAEVIQRMHDLGLIIGLFAFTPVRGTRMEDVSPPPISTYRRMQVARYLIANDLARVGNFTFSTAGQLLSFDLPPLPEILADGVAFQTSGCPDCNRPFYNERPGGMMYNYPKPLTSQQTKAAIEEFEVLI
;
A
#
# COMPACT_ATOMS: atom_id res chain seq x y z
N MET A 1 -7.97 -23.39 2.02
CA MET A 1 -8.53 -22.32 1.18
C MET A 1 -7.70 -21.04 1.37
N ILE A 2 -7.59 -20.21 0.33
CA ILE A 2 -6.89 -18.92 0.35
C ILE A 2 -7.68 -17.91 -0.50
N ASN A 3 -7.73 -16.67 -0.06
CA ASN A 3 -8.39 -15.61 -0.83
C ASN A 3 -7.40 -14.98 -1.82
N VAL A 4 -7.84 -14.81 -3.07
CA VAL A 4 -7.03 -14.23 -4.15
C VAL A 4 -7.72 -12.97 -4.65
N SER A 5 -6.98 -11.87 -4.84
CA SER A 5 -7.60 -10.67 -5.42
C SER A 5 -8.15 -10.96 -6.81
N THR A 6 -9.28 -10.37 -7.17
CA THR A 6 -9.97 -10.62 -8.45
C THR A 6 -9.02 -10.46 -9.65
N GLY A 7 -8.16 -9.42 -9.64
CA GLY A 7 -7.18 -9.21 -10.71
C GLY A 7 -6.12 -10.31 -10.77
N THR A 8 -5.63 -10.79 -9.63
CA THR A 8 -4.68 -11.91 -9.56
C THR A 8 -5.35 -13.21 -10.00
N ALA A 9 -6.61 -13.45 -9.59
CA ALA A 9 -7.36 -14.64 -10.01
C ALA A 9 -7.51 -14.73 -11.53
N ALA A 10 -7.71 -13.59 -12.19
CA ALA A 10 -7.74 -13.52 -13.65
C ALA A 10 -6.38 -13.87 -14.30
N VAL A 11 -5.25 -13.34 -13.75
CA VAL A 11 -3.90 -13.70 -14.23
C VAL A 11 -3.61 -15.19 -14.03
N PHE A 12 -4.12 -15.77 -12.95
CA PHE A 12 -3.99 -17.20 -12.64
C PHE A 12 -4.88 -18.10 -13.50
N GLY A 13 -5.84 -17.52 -14.24
CA GLY A 13 -6.84 -18.28 -14.97
C GLY A 13 -7.88 -18.95 -14.06
N LEU A 14 -8.02 -18.46 -12.83
CA LEU A 14 -9.04 -18.90 -11.86
C LEU A 14 -10.36 -18.12 -12.01
N ASP A 15 -10.32 -16.98 -12.71
CA ASP A 15 -11.47 -16.13 -12.99
C ASP A 15 -11.34 -15.55 -14.41
N ASN A 16 -12.46 -15.15 -15.02
CA ASN A 16 -12.49 -14.64 -16.39
C ASN A 16 -12.90 -13.17 -16.41
N ILE A 17 -12.01 -12.31 -15.92
CA ILE A 17 -12.22 -10.86 -15.88
C ILE A 17 -11.29 -10.17 -16.88
N LYS A 18 -11.87 -9.30 -17.73
CA LYS A 18 -11.09 -8.45 -18.62
C LYS A 18 -10.54 -7.26 -17.86
N MET A 19 -9.27 -7.00 -18.01
CA MET A 19 -8.55 -5.90 -17.37
C MET A 19 -7.70 -5.16 -18.39
N ASP A 20 -7.68 -3.83 -18.32
CA ASP A 20 -6.78 -3.01 -19.15
C ASP A 20 -5.31 -3.12 -18.73
N VAL A 21 -5.09 -3.40 -17.45
CA VAL A 21 -3.77 -3.61 -16.85
C VAL A 21 -3.86 -4.77 -15.87
N ALA A 22 -3.06 -5.80 -16.10
CA ALA A 22 -2.93 -6.92 -15.19
C ALA A 22 -2.02 -6.57 -14.00
N PRO A 23 -2.26 -7.14 -12.81
CA PRO A 23 -1.30 -7.05 -11.71
C PRO A 23 -0.03 -7.84 -12.03
N THR A 24 1.12 -7.24 -11.72
CA THR A 24 2.44 -7.88 -11.79
C THR A 24 2.84 -8.54 -10.46
N THR A 25 2.06 -8.29 -9.42
CA THR A 25 2.17 -8.93 -8.12
C THR A 25 0.97 -9.84 -7.89
N GLY A 26 1.21 -11.08 -7.47
CA GLY A 26 0.17 -12.00 -7.02
C GLY A 26 -0.29 -11.63 -5.61
N TYR A 27 -1.52 -11.15 -5.46
CA TYR A 27 -2.06 -10.72 -4.16
C TYR A 27 -2.94 -11.81 -3.56
N LEU A 28 -2.51 -12.33 -2.42
CA LEU A 28 -3.21 -13.33 -1.61
C LEU A 28 -3.62 -12.73 -0.27
N MET A 29 -4.82 -13.03 0.24
CA MET A 29 -5.28 -12.56 1.54
C MET A 29 -5.45 -13.74 2.49
N LEU A 30 -4.90 -13.58 3.69
CA LEU A 30 -4.91 -14.58 4.76
C LEU A 30 -5.70 -14.08 5.96
N GLY A 31 -6.31 -15.01 6.63
CA GLY A 31 -7.14 -14.78 7.80
C GLY A 31 -8.62 -14.59 7.43
N GLY A 32 -9.41 -14.16 8.39
CA GLY A 32 -10.82 -13.86 8.25
C GLY A 32 -11.11 -12.45 8.74
N ARG A 33 -12.26 -12.24 9.37
CA ARG A 33 -12.60 -10.96 10.01
C ARG A 33 -11.52 -10.60 11.05
N CYS A 34 -10.96 -9.39 10.92
CA CYS A 34 -9.88 -8.91 11.77
C CYS A 34 -10.38 -8.62 13.19
N VAL A 35 -9.55 -8.88 14.20
CA VAL A 35 -9.83 -8.45 15.59
C VAL A 35 -9.63 -6.95 15.79
N MET A 36 -8.86 -6.30 14.91
CA MET A 36 -8.70 -4.85 14.88
C MET A 36 -9.96 -4.17 14.38
N ASP A 37 -10.12 -2.88 14.73
CA ASP A 37 -11.33 -2.14 14.39
C ASP A 37 -11.04 -0.83 13.64
N CYS A 38 -10.17 -0.92 12.61
CA CYS A 38 -9.82 0.23 11.79
C CYS A 38 -11.06 0.78 11.08
N ALA A 39 -11.36 2.07 11.26
CA ALA A 39 -12.61 2.69 10.82
C ALA A 39 -12.84 2.62 9.29
N PHE A 40 -11.76 2.58 8.52
CA PHE A 40 -11.78 2.54 7.05
C PHE A 40 -11.77 1.14 6.45
N CYS A 41 -11.53 0.10 7.26
CA CYS A 41 -11.20 -1.23 6.76
C CYS A 41 -12.44 -2.13 6.62
N ALA A 42 -12.62 -2.73 5.44
CA ALA A 42 -13.66 -3.71 5.20
C ALA A 42 -13.54 -4.95 6.10
N GLN A 43 -12.32 -5.28 6.55
CA GLN A 43 -12.04 -6.43 7.43
C GLN A 43 -12.15 -6.08 8.93
N ALA A 44 -12.43 -4.82 9.29
CA ALA A 44 -12.56 -4.43 10.70
C ALA A 44 -13.61 -5.25 11.45
N ARG A 45 -13.38 -5.48 12.73
CA ARG A 45 -14.27 -6.27 13.58
C ARG A 45 -15.74 -5.81 13.53
N SER A 46 -15.97 -4.50 13.55
CA SER A 46 -17.31 -3.92 13.52
C SER A 46 -17.85 -3.68 12.11
N SER A 47 -17.06 -3.93 11.06
CA SER A 47 -17.46 -3.67 9.69
C SER A 47 -18.62 -4.57 9.24
N GLN A 48 -19.59 -3.97 8.56
CA GLN A 48 -20.71 -4.66 7.90
C GLN A 48 -20.41 -4.96 6.42
N ALA A 49 -19.22 -4.58 5.94
CA ALA A 49 -18.79 -4.92 4.59
C ALA A 49 -18.59 -6.42 4.43
N SER A 50 -18.69 -6.92 3.20
CA SER A 50 -18.39 -8.32 2.89
C SER A 50 -16.98 -8.70 3.35
N ALA A 51 -16.83 -9.85 4.00
CA ALA A 51 -15.54 -10.42 4.39
C ALA A 51 -14.64 -10.77 3.18
N LEU A 52 -15.21 -10.81 1.99
CA LEU A 52 -14.46 -10.99 0.74
C LEU A 52 -13.89 -9.67 0.19
N LYS A 53 -13.93 -8.56 0.94
CA LYS A 53 -13.40 -7.28 0.49
C LYS A 53 -12.18 -6.85 1.30
N LEU A 54 -11.17 -6.33 0.59
CA LEU A 54 -10.12 -5.50 1.19
C LEU A 54 -10.02 -4.24 0.32
N SER A 55 -10.17 -3.07 0.94
CA SER A 55 -10.50 -1.84 0.22
C SER A 55 -11.73 -2.08 -0.67
N ARG A 56 -11.74 -1.61 -1.90
CA ARG A 56 -12.83 -1.84 -2.86
C ARG A 56 -12.69 -3.15 -3.66
N ILE A 57 -11.57 -3.84 -3.54
CA ILE A 57 -11.30 -5.09 -4.27
C ILE A 57 -12.00 -6.26 -3.61
N THR A 58 -12.53 -7.17 -4.42
CA THR A 58 -13.07 -8.45 -3.99
C THR A 58 -11.98 -9.53 -4.03
N TRP A 59 -12.02 -10.42 -3.06
CA TRP A 59 -11.04 -11.48 -2.86
C TRP A 59 -11.78 -12.83 -2.72
N PRO A 60 -12.22 -13.44 -3.83
CA PRO A 60 -12.83 -14.75 -3.80
C PRO A 60 -11.87 -15.82 -3.23
N GLU A 61 -12.44 -16.86 -2.68
CA GLU A 61 -11.73 -17.96 -2.05
C GLU A 61 -11.50 -19.10 -3.05
N PHE A 62 -10.28 -19.67 -3.05
CA PHE A 62 -9.86 -20.76 -3.91
C PHE A 62 -9.15 -21.85 -3.09
N ASP A 63 -9.03 -23.04 -3.67
CA ASP A 63 -8.18 -24.08 -3.09
C ASP A 63 -6.72 -23.63 -3.07
N GLU A 64 -6.05 -23.87 -1.95
CA GLU A 64 -4.69 -23.39 -1.73
C GLU A 64 -3.67 -24.10 -2.62
N SER A 65 -3.77 -25.42 -2.75
CA SER A 65 -2.83 -26.18 -3.56
C SER A 65 -2.96 -25.81 -5.04
N GLN A 66 -4.20 -25.64 -5.51
CA GLN A 66 -4.46 -25.12 -6.85
C GLN A 66 -3.89 -23.70 -7.02
N THR A 67 -4.12 -22.81 -6.06
CA THR A 67 -3.62 -21.42 -6.12
C THR A 67 -2.10 -21.37 -6.21
N LEU A 68 -1.40 -22.16 -5.39
CA LEU A 68 0.07 -22.23 -5.43
C LEU A 68 0.58 -22.80 -6.77
N ALA A 69 -0.07 -23.80 -7.31
CA ALA A 69 0.31 -24.39 -8.59
C ALA A 69 0.15 -23.39 -9.75
N VAL A 70 -0.92 -22.60 -9.77
CA VAL A 70 -1.13 -21.59 -10.83
C VAL A 70 -0.26 -20.35 -10.61
N LEU A 71 0.07 -19.99 -9.35
CA LEU A 71 1.06 -18.96 -9.04
C LEU A 71 2.43 -19.33 -9.64
N ALA A 72 2.91 -20.57 -9.43
CA ALA A 72 4.17 -21.01 -10.01
C ALA A 72 4.18 -20.87 -11.54
N LYS A 73 3.12 -21.31 -12.21
CA LYS A 73 2.99 -21.16 -13.67
C LYS A 73 2.98 -19.69 -14.11
N ALA A 74 2.34 -18.80 -13.35
CA ALA A 74 2.31 -17.38 -13.68
C ALA A 74 3.70 -16.72 -13.45
N VAL A 75 4.46 -17.19 -12.47
CA VAL A 75 5.86 -16.78 -12.25
C VAL A 75 6.75 -17.27 -13.39
N GLU A 76 6.63 -18.52 -13.80
CA GLU A 76 7.39 -19.11 -14.94
C GLU A 76 7.15 -18.35 -16.26
N ARG A 77 5.90 -17.89 -16.50
CA ARG A 77 5.56 -17.06 -17.68
C ARG A 77 6.03 -15.61 -17.58
N GLY A 78 6.49 -15.18 -16.39
CA GLY A 78 6.86 -13.77 -16.13
C GLY A 78 5.66 -12.84 -15.92
N ASP A 79 4.43 -13.36 -15.83
CA ASP A 79 3.23 -12.57 -15.58
C ASP A 79 3.22 -12.02 -14.15
N ILE A 80 3.72 -12.80 -13.20
CA ILE A 80 3.86 -12.44 -11.79
C ILE A 80 5.33 -12.41 -11.42
N ARG A 81 5.76 -11.29 -10.85
CA ARG A 81 7.15 -11.03 -10.46
C ARG A 81 7.33 -10.99 -8.94
N ARG A 82 6.25 -10.93 -8.18
CA ARG A 82 6.22 -10.85 -6.72
C ARG A 82 4.94 -11.47 -6.19
N CYS A 83 4.98 -12.07 -4.99
CA CYS A 83 3.80 -12.49 -4.25
C CYS A 83 3.64 -11.62 -3.02
N CYS A 84 2.46 -11.07 -2.77
CA CYS A 84 2.17 -10.23 -1.62
C CYS A 84 1.02 -10.81 -0.79
N LEU A 85 1.30 -11.14 0.46
CA LEU A 85 0.32 -11.63 1.43
C LEU A 85 -0.30 -10.44 2.17
N GLN A 86 -1.62 -10.29 2.06
CA GLN A 86 -2.40 -9.31 2.83
C GLN A 86 -2.98 -10.04 4.04
N VAL A 87 -2.48 -9.73 5.24
CA VAL A 87 -2.80 -10.53 6.43
C VAL A 87 -3.73 -9.75 7.35
N THR A 88 -4.90 -10.31 7.63
CA THR A 88 -5.78 -9.80 8.68
C THR A 88 -5.41 -10.41 10.02
N VAL A 89 -5.50 -9.65 11.11
CA VAL A 89 -5.21 -10.13 12.47
C VAL A 89 -6.41 -10.94 12.97
N ALA A 90 -6.42 -12.24 12.63
CA ALA A 90 -7.38 -13.22 13.11
C ALA A 90 -6.69 -14.22 14.04
N GLU A 91 -7.43 -15.15 14.65
CA GLU A 91 -6.83 -16.21 15.45
C GLU A 91 -5.84 -17.03 14.60
N GLY A 92 -4.65 -17.29 15.14
CA GLY A 92 -3.61 -18.08 14.45
C GLY A 92 -2.98 -17.41 13.23
N TYR A 93 -3.30 -16.13 12.93
CA TYR A 93 -2.88 -15.43 11.71
C TYR A 93 -1.36 -15.51 11.46
N PHE A 94 -0.55 -15.41 12.52
CA PHE A 94 0.90 -15.37 12.39
C PHE A 94 1.46 -16.71 11.92
N GLN A 95 1.08 -17.82 12.59
CA GLN A 95 1.50 -19.16 12.19
C GLN A 95 1.01 -19.51 10.78
N ARG A 96 -0.23 -19.17 10.48
CA ARG A 96 -0.78 -19.35 9.14
C ARG A 96 0.01 -18.60 8.07
N THR A 97 0.46 -17.40 8.37
CA THR A 97 1.30 -16.61 7.47
C THR A 97 2.64 -17.30 7.21
N LEU A 98 3.31 -17.78 8.25
CA LEU A 98 4.58 -18.52 8.11
C LEU A 98 4.43 -19.80 7.27
N GLU A 99 3.34 -20.54 7.45
CA GLU A 99 3.03 -21.72 6.63
C GLU A 99 2.91 -21.37 5.16
N VAL A 100 2.12 -20.33 4.83
CA VAL A 100 1.92 -19.92 3.44
C VAL A 100 3.19 -19.36 2.80
N ILE A 101 3.99 -18.58 3.55
CA ILE A 101 5.30 -18.12 3.07
C ILE A 101 6.16 -19.31 2.65
N ARG A 102 6.32 -20.31 3.53
CA ARG A 102 7.11 -21.51 3.26
C ARG A 102 6.54 -22.29 2.07
N ALA A 103 5.22 -22.41 1.97
CA ALA A 103 4.56 -23.07 0.85
C ALA A 103 4.83 -22.35 -0.48
N VAL A 104 4.71 -21.01 -0.54
CA VAL A 104 5.04 -20.21 -1.74
C VAL A 104 6.51 -20.40 -2.12
N ARG A 105 7.43 -20.25 -1.15
CA ARG A 105 8.89 -20.41 -1.36
C ARG A 105 9.27 -21.83 -1.79
N GLY A 106 8.57 -22.84 -1.31
CA GLY A 106 8.75 -24.24 -1.73
C GLY A 106 8.18 -24.56 -3.11
N THR A 107 7.26 -23.73 -3.62
CA THR A 107 6.58 -23.97 -4.89
C THR A 107 7.23 -23.23 -6.06
N CYS A 108 7.70 -21.99 -5.87
CA CYS A 108 8.30 -21.18 -6.92
C CYS A 108 9.31 -20.17 -6.35
N ASN A 109 10.26 -19.77 -7.20
CA ASN A 109 11.26 -18.75 -6.85
C ASN A 109 10.72 -17.35 -7.19
N VAL A 110 9.89 -16.81 -6.31
CA VAL A 110 9.33 -15.46 -6.43
C VAL A 110 9.57 -14.69 -5.13
N PRO A 111 9.94 -13.39 -5.16
CA PRO A 111 9.99 -12.57 -3.96
C PRO A 111 8.65 -12.54 -3.24
N VAL A 112 8.65 -12.65 -1.90
CA VAL A 112 7.43 -12.68 -1.08
C VAL A 112 7.41 -11.50 -0.12
N ASP A 113 6.36 -10.68 -0.23
CA ASP A 113 6.09 -9.62 0.74
C ASP A 113 4.91 -10.00 1.64
N ALA A 114 4.92 -9.53 2.87
CA ALA A 114 3.81 -9.70 3.79
C ALA A 114 3.37 -8.35 4.38
N ALA A 115 2.17 -7.91 4.01
CA ALA A 115 1.49 -6.81 4.69
C ALA A 115 0.80 -7.38 5.93
N ILE A 116 1.47 -7.28 7.07
CA ILE A 116 1.10 -7.93 8.33
C ILE A 116 1.34 -7.00 9.52
N LEU A 117 0.70 -7.26 10.64
CA LEU A 117 0.95 -6.59 11.91
C LEU A 117 1.73 -7.54 12.84
N PRO A 118 3.07 -7.51 12.88
CA PRO A 118 3.85 -8.20 13.89
C PRO A 118 3.59 -7.58 15.27
N ARG A 119 3.60 -8.39 16.32
CA ARG A 119 3.42 -7.91 17.70
C ARG A 119 4.71 -7.35 18.31
N ASP A 120 5.85 -7.87 17.87
CA ASP A 120 7.17 -7.59 18.41
C ASP A 120 8.28 -7.92 17.41
N MET A 121 9.51 -7.62 17.77
CA MET A 121 10.69 -7.89 16.96
C MET A 121 10.97 -9.38 16.72
N ALA A 122 10.56 -10.26 17.63
CA ALA A 122 10.72 -11.71 17.43
C ALA A 122 9.89 -12.18 16.24
N GLN A 123 8.64 -11.69 16.11
CA GLN A 123 7.82 -11.98 14.93
C GLN A 123 8.38 -11.39 13.64
N VAL A 124 9.02 -10.21 13.68
CA VAL A 124 9.73 -9.64 12.52
C VAL A 124 10.84 -10.57 12.06
N GLU A 125 11.66 -11.07 13.00
CA GLU A 125 12.76 -12.01 12.72
C GLU A 125 12.26 -13.33 12.15
N GLU A 126 11.18 -13.89 12.71
CA GLU A 126 10.58 -15.13 12.21
C GLU A 126 10.03 -15.00 10.78
N LEU A 127 9.43 -13.86 10.43
CA LEU A 127 8.95 -13.59 9.07
C LEU A 127 10.11 -13.58 8.07
N LEU A 128 11.19 -12.86 8.38
CA LEU A 128 12.38 -12.80 7.52
C LEU A 128 13.06 -14.17 7.41
N ALA A 129 13.18 -14.90 8.52
CA ALA A 129 13.72 -16.27 8.53
C ALA A 129 12.85 -17.26 7.74
N ALA A 130 11.53 -17.01 7.64
CA ALA A 130 10.63 -17.80 6.80
C ALA A 130 10.77 -17.49 5.30
N GLY A 131 11.46 -16.41 4.92
CA GLY A 131 11.74 -16.04 3.55
C GLY A 131 10.91 -14.87 3.00
N VAL A 132 10.43 -13.99 3.88
CA VAL A 132 9.81 -12.71 3.45
C VAL A 132 10.90 -11.76 2.98
N ASP A 133 10.71 -11.15 1.83
CA ASP A 133 11.61 -10.12 1.29
C ASP A 133 11.32 -8.76 1.92
N HIS A 134 10.04 -8.36 2.00
CA HIS A 134 9.65 -7.13 2.68
C HIS A 134 8.46 -7.35 3.61
N ILE A 135 8.57 -6.79 4.81
CA ILE A 135 7.45 -6.72 5.77
C ILE A 135 6.79 -5.35 5.63
N GLY A 136 5.54 -5.35 5.18
CA GLY A 136 4.73 -4.14 5.02
C GLY A 136 3.93 -3.83 6.28
N PHE A 137 4.31 -2.77 6.98
CA PHE A 137 3.56 -2.29 8.15
C PHE A 137 2.44 -1.35 7.72
N GLY A 138 1.21 -1.68 8.05
CA GLY A 138 0.09 -0.77 7.87
C GLY A 138 0.09 0.29 8.97
N LEU A 139 0.91 1.33 8.86
CA LEU A 139 0.82 2.50 9.74
C LEU A 139 -0.45 3.28 9.42
N ASP A 140 -0.75 3.44 8.15
CA ASP A 140 -1.94 4.01 7.52
C ASP A 140 -2.12 5.51 7.78
N ALA A 141 -2.15 5.95 9.04
CA ALA A 141 -2.32 7.36 9.40
C ALA A 141 -0.97 8.08 9.56
N ALA A 142 -0.93 9.36 9.24
CA ALA A 142 0.25 10.21 9.42
C ALA A 142 0.08 11.12 10.66
N GLY A 143 0.13 10.54 11.84
CA GLY A 143 0.06 11.27 13.11
C GLY A 143 -0.83 10.61 14.14
N GLU A 144 -0.47 10.80 15.41
CA GLU A 144 -1.11 10.14 16.56
C GLU A 144 -2.61 10.43 16.63
N ARG A 145 -3.01 11.68 16.47
CA ARG A 145 -4.42 12.11 16.54
C ARG A 145 -5.30 11.35 15.54
N VAL A 146 -4.83 11.23 14.30
CA VAL A 146 -5.56 10.53 13.23
C VAL A 146 -5.50 9.02 13.47
N PHE A 147 -4.34 8.49 13.83
CA PHE A 147 -4.14 7.07 14.12
C PHE A 147 -5.11 6.57 15.21
N GLN A 148 -5.17 7.26 16.34
CA GLN A 148 -6.08 6.90 17.43
C GLN A 148 -7.55 6.92 17.01
N ARG A 149 -7.94 7.92 16.19
CA ARG A 149 -9.31 8.06 15.70
C ARG A 149 -9.72 6.94 14.73
N VAL A 150 -8.83 6.55 13.81
CA VAL A 150 -9.19 5.66 12.70
C VAL A 150 -8.72 4.22 12.88
N LYS A 151 -7.64 3.98 13.62
CA LYS A 151 -7.09 2.62 13.88
C LYS A 151 -7.24 2.20 15.34
N GLY A 152 -7.09 3.13 16.25
CA GLY A 152 -6.92 2.83 17.66
C GLY A 152 -5.54 2.28 18.00
N GLY A 153 -5.32 1.98 19.28
CA GLY A 153 -4.04 1.47 19.76
C GLY A 153 -3.02 2.58 20.08
N ASN A 154 -1.75 2.20 20.17
CA ASN A 154 -0.66 3.10 20.57
C ASN A 154 0.21 3.46 19.38
N TRP A 155 0.15 4.72 18.96
CA TRP A 155 0.93 5.29 17.87
C TRP A 155 2.45 5.16 18.11
N ALA A 156 2.92 5.58 19.28
CA ALA A 156 4.35 5.58 19.61
C ALA A 156 4.93 4.17 19.58
N GLN A 157 4.20 3.19 20.10
CA GLN A 157 4.60 1.78 20.07
C GLN A 157 4.66 1.24 18.62
N SER A 158 3.67 1.58 17.80
CA SER A 158 3.64 1.16 16.39
C SER A 158 4.82 1.73 15.62
N VAL A 159 5.10 3.04 15.80
CA VAL A 159 6.23 3.71 15.15
C VAL A 159 7.55 3.15 15.65
N SER A 160 7.73 2.94 16.97
CA SER A 160 8.96 2.36 17.53
C SER A 160 9.26 0.98 16.95
N LEU A 161 8.27 0.10 16.86
CA LEU A 161 8.44 -1.23 16.26
C LEU A 161 8.89 -1.16 14.79
N ILE A 162 8.30 -0.25 14.00
CA ILE A 162 8.66 -0.04 12.59
C ILE A 162 10.11 0.45 12.49
N GLU A 163 10.49 1.43 13.31
CA GLU A 163 11.85 1.99 13.32
C GLU A 163 12.90 0.98 13.76
N ASP A 164 12.61 0.19 14.80
CA ASP A 164 13.50 -0.85 15.30
C ASP A 164 13.69 -1.95 14.25
N ALA A 165 12.60 -2.33 13.55
CA ALA A 165 12.67 -3.27 12.45
C ALA A 165 13.52 -2.72 11.29
N ALA A 166 13.35 -1.45 10.92
CA ALA A 166 14.11 -0.82 9.84
C ALA A 166 15.61 -0.73 10.16
N ARG A 167 15.97 -0.32 11.39
CA ARG A 167 17.37 -0.25 11.82
C ARG A 167 18.05 -1.63 11.86
N ARG A 168 17.31 -2.66 12.29
CA ARG A 168 17.85 -4.01 12.41
C ARG A 168 17.89 -4.77 11.08
N PHE A 169 16.94 -4.49 10.18
CA PHE A 169 16.80 -5.17 8.90
C PHE A 169 16.68 -4.15 7.75
N PRO A 170 17.76 -3.40 7.44
CA PRO A 170 17.75 -2.41 6.39
C PRO A 170 17.32 -3.00 5.03
N GLY A 171 16.45 -2.30 4.32
CA GLY A 171 15.94 -2.72 3.01
C GLY A 171 14.81 -3.76 3.04
N HIS A 172 14.41 -4.27 4.22
CA HIS A 172 13.37 -5.29 4.35
C HIS A 172 12.04 -4.76 4.92
N VAL A 173 11.95 -3.47 5.20
CA VAL A 173 10.77 -2.87 5.83
C VAL A 173 10.09 -1.91 4.90
N ALA A 174 8.79 -2.07 4.77
CA ALA A 174 7.90 -1.17 4.04
C ALA A 174 6.84 -0.61 4.98
N VAL A 175 6.39 0.61 4.71
CA VAL A 175 5.27 1.25 5.42
C VAL A 175 4.19 1.66 4.44
N HIS A 176 2.94 1.45 4.83
CA HIS A 176 1.77 1.90 4.08
C HIS A 176 1.19 3.15 4.76
N LEU A 177 0.92 4.19 3.95
CA LEU A 177 0.27 5.42 4.36
C LEU A 177 -0.96 5.67 3.49
N ILE A 178 -2.05 6.09 4.11
CA ILE A 178 -3.31 6.41 3.43
C ILE A 178 -3.56 7.91 3.56
N VAL A 179 -3.60 8.62 2.44
CA VAL A 179 -3.94 10.04 2.38
C VAL A 179 -5.47 10.19 2.35
N GLY A 180 -6.00 11.08 3.18
CA GLY A 180 -7.43 11.38 3.25
C GLY A 180 -8.14 10.82 4.49
N LEU A 181 -7.40 10.39 5.51
CA LEU A 181 -7.96 9.97 6.79
C LEU A 181 -8.21 11.16 7.75
N GLY A 182 -7.84 12.40 7.35
CA GLY A 182 -8.04 13.64 8.12
C GLY A 182 -6.77 14.17 8.78
N GLU A 183 -5.64 13.78 8.29
CA GLU A 183 -4.32 14.35 8.53
C GLU A 183 -4.11 15.64 7.73
N LYS A 184 -3.08 16.42 8.13
CA LYS A 184 -2.56 17.53 7.36
C LYS A 184 -1.53 17.02 6.35
N GLU A 185 -1.40 17.70 5.21
CA GLU A 185 -0.38 17.36 4.20
C GLU A 185 1.05 17.47 4.80
N GLN A 186 1.28 18.43 5.68
CA GLN A 186 2.54 18.55 6.42
C GLN A 186 2.82 17.30 7.27
N GLU A 187 1.83 16.78 8.01
CA GLU A 187 1.98 15.56 8.84
C GLU A 187 2.36 14.36 7.96
N VAL A 188 1.76 14.25 6.74
CA VAL A 188 2.10 13.18 5.79
C VAL A 188 3.53 13.32 5.29
N ALA A 189 3.94 14.51 4.86
CA ALA A 189 5.28 14.76 4.35
C ALA A 189 6.37 14.51 5.41
N GLU A 190 6.13 14.92 6.67
CA GLU A 190 7.04 14.67 7.78
C GLU A 190 7.19 13.17 8.10
N VAL A 191 6.09 12.41 8.07
CA VAL A 191 6.16 10.95 8.26
C VAL A 191 6.87 10.28 7.08
N ILE A 192 6.62 10.70 5.84
CA ILE A 192 7.34 10.20 4.66
C ILE A 192 8.84 10.44 4.83
N GLN A 193 9.26 11.65 5.21
CA GLN A 193 10.67 11.97 5.43
C GLN A 193 11.29 11.09 6.52
N ARG A 194 10.61 10.98 7.67
CA ARG A 194 11.09 10.15 8.79
C ARG A 194 11.27 8.68 8.39
N MET A 195 10.35 8.12 7.62
CA MET A 195 10.45 6.73 7.16
C MET A 195 11.53 6.57 6.09
N HIS A 196 11.66 7.53 5.17
CA HIS A 196 12.73 7.54 4.17
C HIS A 196 14.12 7.59 4.81
N ASP A 197 14.31 8.45 5.81
CA ASP A 197 15.59 8.59 6.53
C ASP A 197 16.05 7.29 7.23
N LEU A 198 15.13 6.37 7.46
CA LEU A 198 15.39 5.03 7.98
C LEU A 198 15.50 3.96 6.87
N GLY A 199 15.43 4.35 5.61
CA GLY A 199 15.55 3.44 4.47
C GLY A 199 14.31 2.56 4.21
N LEU A 200 13.12 2.98 4.66
CA LEU A 200 11.90 2.22 4.42
C LEU A 200 11.35 2.45 3.00
N ILE A 201 10.75 1.39 2.47
CA ILE A 201 9.90 1.48 1.28
C ILE A 201 8.55 2.10 1.67
N ILE A 202 8.11 3.15 0.96
CA ILE A 202 6.88 3.87 1.29
C ILE A 202 5.82 3.64 0.22
N GLY A 203 4.76 2.91 0.59
CA GLY A 203 3.56 2.73 -0.22
C GLY A 203 2.50 3.76 0.14
N LEU A 204 2.11 4.59 -0.84
CA LEU A 204 1.08 5.60 -0.66
C LEU A 204 -0.25 5.13 -1.25
N PHE A 205 -1.35 5.36 -0.51
CA PHE A 205 -2.70 4.99 -0.90
C PHE A 205 -3.64 6.19 -0.76
N ALA A 206 -4.61 6.31 -1.67
CA ALA A 206 -5.72 7.22 -1.47
C ALA A 206 -6.79 6.54 -0.60
N PHE A 207 -7.32 7.25 0.40
CA PHE A 207 -8.47 6.76 1.14
C PHE A 207 -9.63 6.49 0.16
N THR A 208 -10.22 5.32 0.30
CA THR A 208 -11.35 4.88 -0.51
C THR A 208 -12.48 4.45 0.41
N PRO A 209 -13.62 5.15 0.40
CA PRO A 209 -14.77 4.76 1.23
C PRO A 209 -15.32 3.42 0.80
N VAL A 210 -15.58 2.56 1.75
CA VAL A 210 -16.15 1.22 1.53
C VAL A 210 -17.46 1.12 2.32
N ARG A 211 -18.54 0.79 1.61
CA ARG A 211 -19.86 0.61 2.22
C ARG A 211 -19.79 -0.47 3.31
N GLY A 212 -20.39 -0.19 4.46
CA GLY A 212 -20.38 -1.05 5.64
C GLY A 212 -19.20 -0.80 6.58
N THR A 213 -18.34 0.19 6.31
CA THR A 213 -17.30 0.65 7.24
C THR A 213 -17.75 1.92 7.97
N ARG A 214 -17.09 2.26 9.09
CA ARG A 214 -17.41 3.49 9.83
C ARG A 214 -17.08 4.78 9.06
N MET A 215 -16.33 4.69 7.99
CA MET A 215 -15.97 5.83 7.13
C MET A 215 -16.60 5.74 5.75
N GLU A 216 -17.71 5.01 5.58
CA GLU A 216 -18.38 4.85 4.30
C GLU A 216 -18.89 6.17 3.68
N ASP A 217 -19.24 7.14 4.53
CA ASP A 217 -19.75 8.47 4.11
C ASP A 217 -18.65 9.55 4.02
N VAL A 218 -17.40 9.20 4.32
CA VAL A 218 -16.27 10.13 4.21
C VAL A 218 -15.81 10.19 2.76
N SER A 219 -15.69 11.39 2.21
CA SER A 219 -15.21 11.57 0.83
C SER A 219 -13.75 11.15 0.68
N PRO A 220 -13.34 10.60 -0.46
CA PRO A 220 -11.92 10.42 -0.79
C PRO A 220 -11.20 11.77 -0.83
N PRO A 221 -9.86 11.80 -0.71
CA PRO A 221 -9.11 13.05 -0.77
C PRO A 221 -9.31 13.74 -2.12
N PRO A 222 -9.32 15.09 -2.17
CA PRO A 222 -9.21 15.81 -3.43
C PRO A 222 -8.00 15.32 -4.22
N ILE A 223 -8.12 15.27 -5.55
CA ILE A 223 -7.01 14.79 -6.38
C ILE A 223 -5.78 15.66 -6.23
N SER A 224 -5.94 16.98 -6.10
CA SER A 224 -4.83 17.90 -5.89
C SER A 224 -4.06 17.61 -4.60
N THR A 225 -4.75 17.33 -3.49
CA THR A 225 -4.13 16.89 -2.23
C THR A 225 -3.33 15.60 -2.43
N TYR A 226 -3.90 14.61 -3.10
CA TYR A 226 -3.20 13.35 -3.33
C TYR A 226 -1.97 13.52 -4.24
N ARG A 227 -2.09 14.33 -5.31
CA ARG A 227 -0.97 14.65 -6.20
C ARG A 227 0.18 15.32 -5.47
N ARG A 228 -0.11 16.32 -4.61
CA ARG A 228 0.92 16.95 -3.77
C ARG A 228 1.67 15.92 -2.92
N MET A 229 0.96 14.98 -2.33
CA MET A 229 1.59 13.93 -1.51
C MET A 229 2.34 12.89 -2.36
N GLN A 230 1.89 12.57 -3.57
CA GLN A 230 2.65 11.74 -4.51
C GLN A 230 3.98 12.40 -4.90
N VAL A 231 3.93 13.69 -5.25
CA VAL A 231 5.13 14.46 -5.61
C VAL A 231 6.06 14.58 -4.41
N ALA A 232 5.55 14.94 -3.22
CA ALA A 232 6.35 14.99 -2.00
C ALA A 232 7.05 13.65 -1.72
N ARG A 233 6.32 12.54 -1.79
CA ARG A 233 6.91 11.21 -1.63
C ARG A 233 7.97 10.92 -2.70
N TYR A 234 7.70 11.25 -3.96
CA TYR A 234 8.64 11.01 -5.06
C TYR A 234 9.94 11.79 -4.86
N LEU A 235 9.84 13.06 -4.54
CA LEU A 235 11.00 13.92 -4.31
C LEU A 235 11.84 13.44 -3.12
N ILE A 236 11.20 13.10 -2.01
CA ILE A 236 11.89 12.59 -0.81
C ILE A 236 12.51 11.23 -1.10
N ALA A 237 11.74 10.28 -1.65
CA ALA A 237 12.18 8.91 -1.86
C ALA A 237 13.30 8.75 -2.92
N ASN A 238 13.54 9.77 -3.73
CA ASN A 238 14.65 9.83 -4.70
C ASN A 238 15.76 10.81 -4.30
N ASP A 239 15.77 11.29 -3.04
CA ASP A 239 16.75 12.24 -2.52
C ASP A 239 16.84 13.54 -3.33
N LEU A 240 15.77 13.92 -4.03
CA LEU A 240 15.68 15.16 -4.81
C LEU A 240 15.33 16.38 -3.94
N ALA A 241 14.65 16.14 -2.83
CA ALA A 241 14.33 17.17 -1.84
C ALA A 241 14.07 16.55 -0.46
N ARG A 242 14.05 17.41 0.55
CA ARG A 242 13.63 17.07 1.90
C ARG A 242 12.42 17.91 2.29
N VAL A 243 11.69 17.48 3.32
CA VAL A 243 10.52 18.21 3.82
C VAL A 243 10.84 19.66 4.20
N GLY A 244 12.09 19.95 4.60
CA GLY A 244 12.56 21.31 4.87
C GLY A 244 12.62 22.22 3.65
N ASN A 245 12.54 21.69 2.43
CA ASN A 245 12.41 22.45 1.18
C ASN A 245 10.94 22.75 0.82
N PHE A 246 9.99 22.34 1.66
CA PHE A 246 8.56 22.47 1.36
C PHE A 246 7.98 23.61 2.19
N THR A 247 7.17 24.44 1.57
CA THR A 247 6.44 25.50 2.26
C THR A 247 5.01 25.07 2.53
N PHE A 248 4.57 25.19 3.77
CA PHE A 248 3.21 24.84 4.19
C PHE A 248 2.45 26.08 4.71
N SER A 249 1.13 26.06 4.50
CA SER A 249 0.24 27.05 5.12
C SER A 249 0.13 26.80 6.63
N THR A 250 -0.42 27.76 7.37
CA THR A 250 -0.76 27.61 8.80
C THR A 250 -1.73 26.46 9.07
N ALA A 251 -2.53 26.06 8.08
CA ALA A 251 -3.42 24.91 8.15
C ALA A 251 -2.69 23.58 7.85
N GLY A 252 -1.43 23.60 7.44
CA GLY A 252 -0.61 22.46 7.08
C GLY A 252 -0.84 21.93 5.66
N GLN A 253 -1.40 22.75 4.77
CA GLN A 253 -1.49 22.44 3.34
C GLN A 253 -0.17 22.79 2.66
N LEU A 254 0.31 21.94 1.76
CA LEU A 254 1.49 22.17 0.95
C LEU A 254 1.21 23.28 -0.09
N LEU A 255 2.06 24.32 -0.08
CA LEU A 255 1.96 25.46 -0.96
C LEU A 255 3.02 25.49 -2.06
N SER A 256 4.26 25.07 -1.75
CA SER A 256 5.39 25.07 -2.68
C SER A 256 6.38 23.98 -2.29
N PHE A 257 7.16 23.52 -3.27
CA PHE A 257 8.28 22.62 -3.07
C PHE A 257 9.65 23.33 -3.06
N ASP A 258 9.69 24.62 -3.33
CA ASP A 258 10.89 25.48 -3.36
C ASP A 258 12.08 24.86 -4.11
N LEU A 259 11.81 24.26 -5.28
CA LEU A 259 12.75 23.55 -6.12
C LEU A 259 12.78 24.14 -7.55
N PRO A 260 13.90 23.98 -8.29
CA PRO A 260 13.92 24.31 -9.72
C PRO A 260 12.92 23.41 -10.50
N PRO A 261 12.67 23.69 -11.79
CA PRO A 261 11.38 23.46 -12.44
C PRO A 261 10.84 22.04 -12.26
N LEU A 262 9.87 21.89 -11.37
CA LEU A 262 9.14 20.64 -11.12
C LEU A 262 8.62 19.96 -12.39
N PRO A 263 8.11 20.66 -13.42
CA PRO A 263 7.66 20.02 -14.64
C PRO A 263 8.72 19.15 -15.34
N GLU A 264 10.00 19.56 -15.27
CA GLU A 264 11.08 18.77 -15.84
C GLU A 264 11.39 17.53 -15.01
N ILE A 265 11.38 17.64 -13.68
CA ILE A 265 11.58 16.53 -12.74
C ILE A 265 10.44 15.49 -12.86
N LEU A 266 9.22 15.95 -13.15
CA LEU A 266 8.03 15.12 -13.22
C LEU A 266 7.68 14.64 -14.65
N ALA A 267 8.49 14.99 -15.65
CA ALA A 267 8.19 14.78 -17.07
C ALA A 267 8.00 13.29 -17.46
N ASP A 268 8.66 12.38 -16.73
CA ASP A 268 8.53 10.92 -16.95
C ASP A 268 7.25 10.33 -16.35
N GLY A 269 6.51 11.08 -15.52
CA GLY A 269 5.28 10.67 -14.87
C GLY A 269 5.44 9.63 -13.76
N VAL A 270 6.66 9.22 -13.41
CA VAL A 270 6.92 8.18 -12.39
C VAL A 270 6.38 8.56 -11.02
N ALA A 271 6.38 9.86 -10.69
CA ALA A 271 5.82 10.37 -9.43
C ALA A 271 4.35 9.96 -9.22
N PHE A 272 3.58 9.81 -10.30
CA PHE A 272 2.14 9.54 -10.28
C PHE A 272 1.80 8.04 -10.41
N GLN A 273 2.79 7.18 -10.57
CA GLN A 273 2.60 5.74 -10.60
C GLN A 273 2.39 5.17 -9.19
N THR A 274 1.93 3.93 -9.15
CA THR A 274 1.84 3.17 -7.90
C THR A 274 3.19 3.13 -7.21
N SER A 275 3.22 3.50 -5.93
CA SER A 275 4.40 3.46 -5.08
C SER A 275 4.38 2.26 -4.13
N GLY A 276 5.53 1.84 -3.63
CA GLY A 276 5.69 0.72 -2.70
C GLY A 276 6.76 -0.25 -3.14
N CYS A 277 6.59 -1.54 -2.81
CA CYS A 277 7.55 -2.59 -3.14
C CYS A 277 7.84 -2.68 -4.65
N PRO A 278 9.03 -3.14 -5.04
CA PRO A 278 9.35 -3.37 -6.45
C PRO A 278 8.28 -4.25 -7.14
N ASP A 279 7.99 -3.97 -8.40
CA ASP A 279 6.98 -4.67 -9.22
C ASP A 279 5.52 -4.55 -8.71
N CYS A 280 5.25 -3.72 -7.72
CA CYS A 280 3.89 -3.54 -7.18
C CYS A 280 3.14 -2.48 -7.97
N ASN A 281 2.22 -2.87 -8.86
CA ASN A 281 1.42 -1.95 -9.66
C ASN A 281 -0.03 -1.76 -9.19
N ARG A 282 -0.57 -2.61 -8.36
CA ARG A 282 -1.90 -2.55 -7.71
C ARG A 282 -3.01 -1.97 -8.60
N PRO A 283 -3.30 -2.54 -9.78
CA PRO A 283 -4.26 -1.94 -10.71
C PRO A 283 -5.64 -1.78 -10.06
N PHE A 284 -6.20 -0.58 -10.15
CA PHE A 284 -7.54 -0.25 -9.68
C PHE A 284 -7.82 -0.53 -8.18
N TYR A 285 -6.78 -0.53 -7.35
CA TYR A 285 -6.95 -0.78 -5.91
C TYR A 285 -7.74 0.34 -5.21
N ASN A 286 -7.45 1.60 -5.53
CA ASN A 286 -8.16 2.79 -5.05
C ASN A 286 -9.13 3.34 -6.09
N GLU A 287 -8.94 3.02 -7.36
CA GLU A 287 -9.61 3.60 -8.51
C GLU A 287 -10.73 2.70 -9.03
N ARG A 288 -11.69 3.31 -9.72
CA ARG A 288 -12.68 2.57 -10.53
C ARG A 288 -12.28 2.65 -12.00
N PRO A 289 -12.50 1.61 -12.80
CA PRO A 289 -12.35 1.71 -14.26
C PRO A 289 -13.14 2.90 -14.80
N GLY A 290 -12.48 3.78 -15.58
CA GLY A 290 -13.07 5.00 -16.10
C GLY A 290 -13.28 6.13 -15.08
N GLY A 291 -12.85 5.94 -13.81
CA GLY A 291 -12.89 6.97 -12.78
C GLY A 291 -11.59 7.76 -12.65
N MET A 292 -11.54 8.61 -11.62
CA MET A 292 -10.33 9.35 -11.27
C MET A 292 -9.18 8.39 -10.92
N MET A 293 -8.02 8.60 -11.52
CA MET A 293 -6.83 7.80 -11.32
C MET A 293 -5.93 8.44 -10.25
N TYR A 294 -5.94 7.91 -9.05
CA TYR A 294 -5.01 8.31 -8.00
C TYR A 294 -3.59 7.77 -8.28
N ASN A 295 -3.49 6.49 -8.62
CA ASN A 295 -2.22 5.83 -8.94
C ASN A 295 -2.30 5.19 -10.32
N TYR A 296 -1.33 5.49 -11.17
CA TYR A 296 -1.25 4.86 -12.48
C TYR A 296 -0.52 3.52 -12.36
N PRO A 297 -1.13 2.40 -12.78
CA PRO A 297 -0.53 1.06 -12.65
C PRO A 297 0.47 0.72 -13.75
N LYS A 298 0.73 1.64 -14.67
CA LYS A 298 1.67 1.53 -15.78
C LYS A 298 2.24 2.91 -16.12
N PRO A 299 3.31 3.00 -16.92
CA PRO A 299 3.84 4.27 -17.40
C PRO A 299 2.75 5.15 -18.02
N LEU A 300 2.77 6.42 -17.69
CA LEU A 300 1.82 7.40 -18.19
C LEU A 300 2.13 7.78 -19.64
N THR A 301 1.10 8.09 -20.41
CA THR A 301 1.29 8.82 -21.67
C THR A 301 1.65 10.28 -21.38
N SER A 302 2.27 10.98 -22.33
CA SER A 302 2.62 12.40 -22.17
C SER A 302 1.39 13.26 -21.82
N GLN A 303 0.22 12.93 -22.36
CA GLN A 303 -1.03 13.62 -22.03
C GLN A 303 -1.46 13.37 -20.57
N GLN A 304 -1.35 12.12 -20.09
CA GLN A 304 -1.67 11.77 -18.70
C GLN A 304 -0.69 12.44 -17.72
N THR A 305 0.61 12.45 -18.06
CA THR A 305 1.63 13.13 -17.24
C THR A 305 1.32 14.63 -17.13
N LYS A 306 1.02 15.29 -18.25
CA LYS A 306 0.67 16.70 -18.25
C LYS A 306 -0.58 16.97 -17.39
N ALA A 307 -1.63 16.19 -17.56
CA ALA A 307 -2.85 16.31 -16.75
C ALA A 307 -2.56 16.10 -15.24
N ALA A 308 -1.76 15.10 -14.89
CA ALA A 308 -1.40 14.83 -13.50
C ALA A 308 -0.56 15.98 -12.88
N ILE A 309 0.31 16.63 -13.66
CA ILE A 309 1.06 17.81 -13.23
C ILE A 309 0.10 18.99 -13.01
N GLU A 310 -0.88 19.20 -13.90
CA GLU A 310 -1.87 20.26 -13.75
C GLU A 310 -2.81 20.07 -12.55
N GLU A 311 -3.01 18.81 -12.10
CA GLU A 311 -3.90 18.47 -11.00
C GLU A 311 -3.35 18.83 -9.60
N PHE A 312 -2.06 19.06 -9.41
CA PHE A 312 -1.56 19.26 -8.03
C PHE A 312 -1.56 20.72 -7.52
N GLU A 313 -1.91 21.69 -8.35
CA GLU A 313 -2.24 23.07 -7.91
C GLU A 313 -1.28 23.66 -6.86
N VAL A 314 0.02 23.65 -7.11
CA VAL A 314 1.02 24.36 -6.28
C VAL A 314 1.64 25.48 -7.09
N LEU A 315 2.25 26.45 -6.39
CA LEU A 315 3.11 27.43 -7.03
C LEU A 315 4.37 26.72 -7.56
N ILE A 316 4.50 26.69 -8.88
CA ILE A 316 5.62 26.09 -9.61
C ILE A 316 6.71 27.11 -9.81
#